data_991d4646b88e977774ed005a6236c6d7
#
_entry.id   991d4646b88e977774ed005a6236c6d7
#
_cell.length_a   1.000
_cell.length_b   1.000
_cell.length_c   1.000
_cell.angle_alpha   90.00
_cell.angle_beta   90.00
_cell.angle_gamma   90.00
#
_symmetry.space_group_name_H-M   'P 1'
#
loop_
_entity.id
_entity.type
_entity.pdbx_description
1 polymer ?
#
loop_
_entity_poly.entity_id
_entity_poly.type
_entity_poly.pdbx_seq_one_letter_code
_entity_poly.pdbx_strand_id
1 'polypeptide(L)'
;MQGKRGASRRQLLKGGGAALLGLAANGRSVNGQTRSYAQSDEARRLMAYGERSRFVNTGRIILDTKVNMQMHGDPNGFDALTPLAEQSGILTPAPLHFISSHGDAPPDIDPTRHKLMIHGLVERPLVFTMEELRRLPSVSRICFIECLANRPIPGEGRTLDQNHGLIGCSEWTGVPLSLLLKEAGVKEGASWVIGESLGMTKQARSFPLAKAMLDTIVAYGQNSEPVRPHNGYPLRLVIPGFEGKFQVKWLKEIKVTDRPYVSYWEQGSFTRREQTPLGSYWELGPKSVITFPAGGQRLSGHGHHSIVGLAWSGGGAVRRVEVSTDGGRNWNDAQLQEPVLPMALTRFQLPWNWDGGEAVLQARCTDERGDVQPSASEHAEFWGDWAPATGNMIQPWRVTNRGQVINAL
;
A
#
# COMPACT_ATOMS: atom_id res chain seq x y z
N MET A 1 -66.43 -1.74 -0.62
CA MET A 1 -65.03 -1.40 -0.37
C MET A 1 -64.30 -2.61 0.20
N GLN A 2 -63.66 -3.40 -0.64
CA GLN A 2 -62.96 -4.65 -0.22
C GLN A 2 -61.48 -4.37 -0.11
N GLY A 3 -60.93 -4.53 1.09
CA GLY A 3 -59.53 -4.39 1.39
C GLY A 3 -58.70 -5.59 0.90
N LYS A 4 -57.68 -5.35 0.10
CA LYS A 4 -56.68 -6.34 -0.30
C LYS A 4 -55.76 -6.66 0.88
N ARG A 5 -55.83 -7.89 1.38
CA ARG A 5 -54.89 -8.43 2.37
C ARG A 5 -53.59 -8.82 1.65
N GLY A 6 -52.46 -8.23 2.05
CA GLY A 6 -51.13 -8.58 1.57
C GLY A 6 -50.69 -9.96 2.12
N ALA A 7 -50.08 -10.75 1.28
CA ALA A 7 -49.56 -12.08 1.63
C ALA A 7 -48.39 -11.98 2.62
N SER A 8 -48.45 -12.84 3.65
CA SER A 8 -47.42 -12.86 4.70
C SER A 8 -46.12 -13.52 4.20
N ARG A 9 -44.97 -13.06 4.73
CA ARG A 9 -43.63 -13.59 4.43
C ARG A 9 -43.49 -15.12 4.58
N ARG A 10 -44.35 -15.75 5.36
CA ARG A 10 -44.39 -17.23 5.52
C ARG A 10 -44.96 -17.97 4.34
N GLN A 11 -45.73 -17.33 3.46
CA GLN A 11 -46.31 -17.97 2.25
C GLN A 11 -45.35 -17.96 1.08
N LEU A 12 -44.38 -17.01 1.04
CA LEU A 12 -43.35 -16.96 0.00
C LEU A 12 -42.30 -18.08 0.15
N LEU A 13 -42.08 -18.58 1.37
CA LEU A 13 -41.09 -19.65 1.62
C LEU A 13 -41.62 -21.07 1.37
N LYS A 14 -42.92 -21.24 1.17
CA LYS A 14 -43.55 -22.56 0.87
C LYS A 14 -43.73 -22.82 -0.63
N GLY A 15 -43.54 -21.82 -1.48
CA GLY A 15 -43.68 -21.96 -2.95
C GLY A 15 -42.40 -22.28 -3.71
N GLY A 16 -41.22 -22.20 -3.06
CA GLY A 16 -39.90 -22.37 -3.71
C GLY A 16 -39.35 -23.80 -3.75
N GLY A 17 -40.01 -24.75 -3.09
CA GLY A 17 -39.50 -26.13 -2.92
C GLY A 17 -39.95 -27.19 -3.93
N ALA A 18 -40.88 -26.88 -4.85
CA ALA A 18 -41.49 -27.88 -5.71
C ALA A 18 -41.08 -27.81 -7.19
N ALA A 19 -40.22 -26.90 -7.60
CA ALA A 19 -39.86 -26.75 -9.02
C ALA A 19 -38.51 -27.41 -9.41
N LEU A 20 -37.84 -28.11 -8.48
CA LEU A 20 -36.53 -28.76 -8.75
C LEU A 20 -36.58 -30.29 -8.88
N LEU A 21 -37.75 -30.89 -8.86
CA LEU A 21 -37.92 -32.37 -8.98
C LEU A 21 -38.63 -32.86 -10.25
N GLY A 22 -38.82 -32.01 -11.25
CA GLY A 22 -39.61 -32.34 -12.45
C GLY A 22 -38.85 -32.55 -13.77
N LEU A 23 -37.51 -32.64 -13.78
CA LEU A 23 -36.72 -32.81 -15.01
C LEU A 23 -35.89 -34.10 -15.08
N ALA A 24 -36.28 -35.12 -14.38
CA ALA A 24 -35.65 -36.44 -14.46
C ALA A 24 -36.62 -37.52 -14.95
N ALA A 25 -37.10 -37.43 -16.19
CA ALA A 25 -37.65 -38.58 -16.89
C ALA A 25 -37.87 -38.27 -18.38
N ASN A 26 -36.84 -38.36 -19.19
CA ASN A 26 -36.91 -38.88 -20.56
C ASN A 26 -35.50 -39.32 -20.97
N GLY A 27 -35.24 -40.59 -20.69
CA GLY A 27 -33.99 -41.25 -21.03
C GLY A 27 -33.88 -41.47 -22.55
N ARG A 28 -32.88 -40.83 -23.13
CA ARG A 28 -32.11 -41.38 -24.23
C ARG A 28 -30.69 -41.53 -23.74
N SER A 29 -30.26 -42.77 -23.57
CA SER A 29 -28.86 -43.08 -23.26
C SER A 29 -27.99 -42.66 -24.44
N VAL A 30 -27.38 -41.53 -24.35
CA VAL A 30 -26.18 -41.21 -25.12
C VAL A 30 -25.04 -41.52 -24.18
N ASN A 31 -24.24 -42.54 -24.47
CA ASN A 31 -23.00 -42.87 -23.79
C ASN A 31 -21.98 -41.73 -24.01
N GLY A 32 -22.16 -40.62 -23.35
CA GLY A 32 -21.22 -39.54 -23.14
C GLY A 32 -21.29 -39.23 -21.67
N GLN A 33 -20.23 -39.51 -20.92
CA GLN A 33 -20.09 -39.03 -19.56
C GLN A 33 -20.25 -37.49 -19.60
N THR A 34 -21.43 -37.00 -19.28
CA THR A 34 -21.68 -35.58 -19.03
C THR A 34 -20.88 -35.22 -17.80
N ARG A 35 -19.67 -34.67 -18.00
CA ARG A 35 -18.91 -34.06 -16.91
C ARG A 35 -19.80 -33.01 -16.25
N SER A 36 -19.96 -33.08 -14.92
CA SER A 36 -20.69 -32.04 -14.21
C SER A 36 -20.07 -30.67 -14.54
N TYR A 37 -20.84 -29.58 -14.51
CA TYR A 37 -20.34 -28.21 -14.75
C TYR A 37 -19.10 -27.92 -13.88
N ALA A 38 -19.09 -28.38 -12.61
CA ALA A 38 -17.95 -28.23 -11.71
C ALA A 38 -16.66 -28.90 -12.18
N GLN A 39 -16.73 -29.83 -13.16
CA GLN A 39 -15.56 -30.49 -13.76
C GLN A 39 -15.19 -29.91 -15.12
N SER A 40 -15.93 -28.94 -15.63
CA SER A 40 -15.60 -28.24 -16.89
C SER A 40 -14.34 -27.40 -16.74
N ASP A 41 -13.64 -27.18 -17.84
CA ASP A 41 -12.46 -26.32 -17.87
C ASP A 41 -12.83 -24.86 -17.59
N GLU A 42 -14.06 -24.46 -17.94
CA GLU A 42 -14.60 -23.14 -17.61
C GLU A 42 -14.80 -22.97 -16.10
N ALA A 43 -15.43 -23.95 -15.42
CA ALA A 43 -15.58 -23.91 -13.97
C ALA A 43 -14.23 -23.93 -13.25
N ARG A 44 -13.25 -24.68 -13.73
CA ARG A 44 -11.89 -24.67 -13.16
C ARG A 44 -11.23 -23.31 -13.29
N ARG A 45 -11.36 -22.64 -14.45
CA ARG A 45 -10.83 -21.28 -14.66
C ARG A 45 -11.52 -20.28 -13.75
N LEU A 46 -12.85 -20.34 -13.63
CA LEU A 46 -13.62 -19.44 -12.75
C LEU A 46 -13.34 -19.65 -11.26
N MET A 47 -12.87 -20.84 -10.88
CA MET A 47 -12.47 -21.17 -9.49
C MET A 47 -10.98 -21.05 -9.25
N ALA A 48 -10.17 -20.71 -10.27
CA ALA A 48 -8.73 -20.59 -10.12
C ALA A 48 -8.39 -19.38 -9.22
N TYR A 49 -7.42 -19.60 -8.33
CA TYR A 49 -6.92 -18.52 -7.49
C TYR A 49 -6.35 -17.36 -8.32
N GLY A 50 -6.87 -16.15 -8.09
CA GLY A 50 -6.48 -14.96 -8.84
C GLY A 50 -7.25 -14.72 -10.14
N GLU A 51 -8.29 -15.55 -10.43
CA GLU A 51 -9.16 -15.33 -11.57
C GLU A 51 -9.94 -14.02 -11.43
N ARG A 52 -10.01 -13.27 -12.52
CA ARG A 52 -10.76 -12.01 -12.60
C ARG A 52 -11.67 -12.02 -13.82
N SER A 53 -12.69 -11.18 -13.81
CA SER A 53 -13.50 -10.96 -15.01
C SER A 53 -12.62 -10.61 -16.20
N ARG A 54 -12.90 -11.17 -17.38
CA ARG A 54 -12.22 -10.83 -18.64
C ARG A 54 -12.30 -9.36 -19.02
N PHE A 55 -13.19 -8.61 -18.41
CA PHE A 55 -13.35 -7.16 -18.62
C PHE A 55 -12.49 -6.32 -17.65
N VAL A 56 -11.80 -6.94 -16.70
CA VAL A 56 -10.91 -6.27 -15.76
C VAL A 56 -9.47 -6.44 -16.23
N ASN A 57 -8.92 -5.38 -16.79
CA ASN A 57 -7.56 -5.35 -17.36
C ASN A 57 -6.56 -4.62 -16.45
N THR A 58 -6.97 -4.22 -15.24
CA THR A 58 -6.12 -3.54 -14.28
C THR A 58 -4.89 -4.36 -13.96
N GLY A 59 -3.72 -3.78 -14.10
CA GLY A 59 -2.44 -4.39 -13.80
C GLY A 59 -1.49 -3.36 -13.18
N ARG A 60 -0.35 -3.81 -12.63
CA ARG A 60 0.73 -2.90 -12.25
C ARG A 60 1.23 -2.17 -13.49
N ILE A 61 1.59 -0.90 -13.33
CA ILE A 61 2.21 -0.11 -14.38
C ILE A 61 3.73 -0.28 -14.25
N ILE A 62 4.33 -1.00 -15.19
CA ILE A 62 5.78 -1.24 -15.19
C ILE A 62 6.49 0.04 -15.62
N LEU A 63 7.43 0.52 -14.81
CA LEU A 63 8.31 1.61 -15.20
C LEU A 63 9.32 1.13 -16.25
N ASP A 64 9.62 1.98 -17.23
CA ASP A 64 10.56 1.65 -18.30
C ASP A 64 11.90 1.17 -17.72
N THR A 65 12.38 0.03 -18.22
CA THR A 65 13.64 -0.59 -17.81
C THR A 65 14.85 0.33 -17.97
N LYS A 66 14.82 1.29 -18.90
CA LYS A 66 15.89 2.29 -19.06
C LYS A 66 15.97 3.25 -17.87
N VAL A 67 14.83 3.65 -17.34
CA VAL A 67 14.74 4.49 -16.13
C VAL A 67 15.23 3.69 -14.92
N ASN A 68 14.88 2.41 -14.82
CA ASN A 68 15.33 1.52 -13.75
C ASN A 68 16.84 1.27 -13.78
N MET A 69 17.44 1.04 -14.94
CA MET A 69 18.89 0.90 -15.06
C MET A 69 19.66 2.15 -14.62
N GLN A 70 19.11 3.34 -14.95
CA GLN A 70 19.72 4.61 -14.52
C GLN A 70 19.59 4.85 -13.00
N MET A 71 18.50 4.35 -12.39
CA MET A 71 18.23 4.55 -10.96
C MET A 71 18.88 3.48 -10.08
N HIS A 72 19.00 2.24 -10.54
CA HIS A 72 19.34 1.08 -9.69
C HIS A 72 20.53 0.26 -10.19
N GLY A 73 20.96 0.45 -11.42
CA GLY A 73 22.19 -0.21 -11.96
C GLY A 73 22.07 -1.70 -12.23
N ASP A 74 20.91 -2.33 -12.05
CA ASP A 74 20.67 -3.76 -12.30
C ASP A 74 19.65 -3.96 -13.44
N PRO A 75 20.03 -4.67 -14.53
CA PRO A 75 19.12 -4.95 -15.63
C PRO A 75 17.96 -5.90 -15.27
N ASN A 76 18.04 -6.63 -14.17
CA ASN A 76 17.02 -7.59 -13.74
C ASN A 76 16.05 -7.00 -12.71
N GLY A 77 16.40 -5.85 -12.12
CA GLY A 77 15.51 -5.13 -11.23
C GLY A 77 14.49 -4.32 -12.01
N PHE A 78 13.26 -4.28 -11.55
CA PHE A 78 12.24 -3.42 -12.11
C PHE A 78 11.36 -2.84 -11.01
N ASP A 79 10.86 -1.64 -11.26
CA ASP A 79 9.83 -1.03 -10.45
C ASP A 79 8.48 -1.12 -11.17
N ALA A 80 7.43 -1.31 -10.39
CA ALA A 80 6.08 -1.33 -10.91
C ALA A 80 5.16 -0.58 -9.93
N LEU A 81 4.28 0.24 -10.50
CA LEU A 81 3.41 1.14 -9.76
C LEU A 81 2.06 0.47 -9.46
N THR A 82 1.48 0.81 -8.33
CA THR A 82 0.08 0.57 -8.03
C THR A 82 -0.79 1.46 -8.93
N PRO A 83 -1.82 0.94 -9.61
CA PRO A 83 -2.76 1.75 -10.37
C PRO A 83 -3.76 2.43 -9.43
N LEU A 84 -3.39 3.57 -8.84
CA LEU A 84 -4.18 4.27 -7.82
C LEU A 84 -5.52 4.77 -8.34
N ALA A 85 -5.57 5.19 -9.61
CA ALA A 85 -6.81 5.66 -10.24
C ALA A 85 -7.91 4.58 -10.27
N GLU A 86 -7.52 3.30 -10.30
CA GLU A 86 -8.42 2.16 -10.38
C GLU A 86 -8.61 1.45 -9.02
N GLN A 87 -7.99 1.94 -7.96
CA GLN A 87 -8.10 1.33 -6.65
C GLN A 87 -9.48 1.57 -6.02
N SER A 88 -10.18 0.48 -5.71
CA SER A 88 -11.43 0.50 -4.95
C SER A 88 -11.15 0.29 -3.46
N GLY A 89 -11.67 1.17 -2.60
CA GLY A 89 -11.46 1.05 -1.14
C GLY A 89 -10.05 1.46 -0.70
N ILE A 90 -9.65 1.02 0.49
CA ILE A 90 -8.37 1.38 1.14
C ILE A 90 -7.30 0.30 1.02
N LEU A 91 -7.67 -0.95 0.72
CA LEU A 91 -6.72 -2.05 0.55
C LEU A 91 -6.29 -2.17 -0.91
N THR A 92 -5.01 -2.25 -1.13
CA THR A 92 -4.42 -2.56 -2.44
C THR A 92 -4.38 -4.08 -2.60
N PRO A 93 -5.00 -4.67 -3.63
CA PRO A 93 -4.86 -6.09 -3.89
C PRO A 93 -3.37 -6.49 -3.97
N ALA A 94 -2.99 -7.60 -3.35
CA ALA A 94 -1.58 -8.01 -3.29
C ALA A 94 -0.91 -8.10 -4.68
N PRO A 95 -1.60 -8.56 -5.76
CA PRO A 95 -1.04 -8.53 -7.12
C PRO A 95 -0.84 -7.13 -7.71
N LEU A 96 -1.49 -6.09 -7.15
CA LEU A 96 -1.40 -4.71 -7.62
C LEU A 96 -0.54 -3.83 -6.71
N HIS A 97 -0.11 -4.34 -5.55
CA HIS A 97 0.79 -3.62 -4.66
C HIS A 97 2.11 -3.32 -5.40
N PHE A 98 2.62 -2.09 -5.28
CA PHE A 98 3.81 -1.66 -6.00
C PHE A 98 5.02 -2.57 -5.76
N ILE A 99 5.96 -2.54 -6.69
CA ILE A 99 7.25 -3.20 -6.59
C ILE A 99 8.32 -2.11 -6.67
N SER A 100 9.21 -2.09 -5.70
CA SER A 100 10.49 -1.38 -5.78
C SER A 100 11.58 -2.37 -5.36
N SER A 101 12.40 -2.77 -6.33
CA SER A 101 13.31 -3.90 -6.16
C SER A 101 14.72 -3.50 -5.75
N HIS A 102 15.10 -2.23 -5.94
CA HIS A 102 16.47 -1.76 -5.81
C HIS A 102 17.49 -2.64 -6.57
N GLY A 103 17.06 -3.22 -7.70
CA GLY A 103 17.87 -4.08 -8.51
C GLY A 103 17.78 -5.58 -8.19
N ASP A 104 17.09 -5.97 -7.11
CA ASP A 104 16.94 -7.37 -6.77
C ASP A 104 15.75 -8.03 -7.47
N ALA A 105 16.00 -9.10 -8.21
CA ALA A 105 14.97 -10.08 -8.50
C ALA A 105 14.56 -10.80 -7.21
N PRO A 106 13.27 -11.20 -7.04
CA PRO A 106 12.89 -11.96 -5.85
C PRO A 106 13.66 -13.28 -5.80
N PRO A 107 14.36 -13.56 -4.70
CA PRO A 107 15.03 -14.83 -4.53
C PRO A 107 14.01 -15.98 -4.45
N ASP A 108 14.36 -17.13 -5.01
CA ASP A 108 13.57 -18.35 -4.88
C ASP A 108 13.87 -19.01 -3.53
N ILE A 109 13.03 -18.73 -2.54
CA ILE A 109 13.22 -19.17 -1.15
C ILE A 109 12.24 -20.30 -0.81
N ASP A 110 12.80 -21.48 -0.54
CA ASP A 110 12.04 -22.58 0.03
C ASP A 110 11.70 -22.28 1.51
N PRO A 111 10.42 -22.10 1.86
CA PRO A 111 10.02 -21.75 3.24
C PRO A 111 10.32 -22.86 4.25
N THR A 112 10.46 -24.12 3.81
CA THR A 112 10.81 -25.24 4.70
C THR A 112 12.26 -25.19 5.16
N ARG A 113 13.10 -24.48 4.42
CA ARG A 113 14.54 -24.29 4.70
C ARG A 113 14.85 -22.91 5.25
N HIS A 114 13.92 -21.96 5.08
CA HIS A 114 14.10 -20.59 5.53
C HIS A 114 14.11 -20.49 7.05
N LYS A 115 15.04 -19.68 7.57
CA LYS A 115 15.21 -19.43 9.01
C LYS A 115 15.40 -17.94 9.26
N LEU A 116 14.80 -17.46 10.35
CA LEU A 116 15.03 -16.13 10.89
C LEU A 116 15.97 -16.24 12.09
N MET A 117 17.09 -15.54 12.06
CA MET A 117 18.02 -15.43 13.18
C MET A 117 17.81 -14.11 13.92
N ILE A 118 17.79 -14.17 15.26
CA ILE A 118 17.80 -13.00 16.15
C ILE A 118 19.02 -13.09 17.03
N HIS A 119 19.87 -12.05 17.03
CA HIS A 119 21.14 -12.04 17.76
C HIS A 119 21.61 -10.62 18.09
N GLY A 120 22.86 -10.48 18.51
CA GLY A 120 23.48 -9.20 18.91
C GLY A 120 23.36 -8.97 20.41
N LEU A 121 22.90 -7.80 20.84
CA LEU A 121 22.69 -7.45 22.24
C LEU A 121 21.42 -8.11 22.80
N VAL A 122 21.44 -9.45 22.83
CA VAL A 122 20.40 -10.30 23.43
C VAL A 122 21.03 -11.32 24.35
N GLU A 123 20.28 -11.81 25.36
CA GLU A 123 20.74 -12.84 26.29
C GLU A 123 20.89 -14.18 25.57
N ARG A 124 19.94 -14.50 24.70
CA ARG A 124 19.89 -15.78 23.97
C ARG A 124 19.71 -15.51 22.48
N PRO A 125 20.70 -15.74 21.63
CA PRO A 125 20.48 -15.80 20.19
C PRO A 125 19.45 -16.89 19.86
N LEU A 126 18.48 -16.57 19.01
CA LEU A 126 17.39 -17.45 18.62
C LEU A 126 17.36 -17.64 17.10
N VAL A 127 16.95 -18.83 16.68
CA VAL A 127 16.72 -19.17 15.28
C VAL A 127 15.34 -19.79 15.18
N PHE A 128 14.49 -19.21 14.33
CA PHE A 128 13.13 -19.67 14.08
C PHE A 128 12.99 -20.21 12.67
N THR A 129 12.33 -21.34 12.51
CA THR A 129 11.79 -21.82 11.23
C THR A 129 10.49 -21.11 10.91
N MET A 130 10.04 -21.18 9.65
CA MET A 130 8.72 -20.64 9.27
C MET A 130 7.56 -21.33 9.98
N GLU A 131 7.72 -22.64 10.28
CA GLU A 131 6.72 -23.42 11.03
C GLU A 131 6.59 -22.92 12.47
N GLU A 132 7.71 -22.71 13.15
CA GLU A 132 7.73 -22.17 14.51
C GLU A 132 7.14 -20.76 14.57
N LEU A 133 7.52 -19.87 13.64
CA LEU A 133 6.94 -18.51 13.56
C LEU A 133 5.42 -18.53 13.41
N ARG A 134 4.87 -19.43 12.59
CA ARG A 134 3.42 -19.54 12.37
C ARG A 134 2.65 -20.08 13.57
N ARG A 135 3.32 -20.74 14.52
CA ARG A 135 2.73 -21.24 15.78
C ARG A 135 2.73 -20.20 16.89
N LEU A 136 3.51 -19.13 16.75
CA LEU A 136 3.54 -18.05 17.72
C LEU A 136 2.29 -17.17 17.61
N PRO A 137 1.90 -16.45 18.69
CA PRO A 137 0.85 -15.44 18.62
C PRO A 137 1.10 -14.45 17.49
N SER A 138 0.10 -14.28 16.62
CA SER A 138 0.17 -13.38 15.48
C SER A 138 -0.78 -12.19 15.64
N VAL A 139 -0.50 -11.14 14.88
CA VAL A 139 -1.36 -9.97 14.75
C VAL A 139 -1.59 -9.68 13.28
N SER A 140 -2.75 -9.11 12.96
CA SER A 140 -3.03 -8.51 11.65
C SER A 140 -3.18 -7.01 11.82
N ARG A 141 -2.59 -6.25 10.89
CA ARG A 141 -2.68 -4.79 10.90
C ARG A 141 -2.77 -4.25 9.48
N ILE A 142 -3.74 -3.39 9.24
CA ILE A 142 -3.85 -2.65 7.98
C ILE A 142 -2.92 -1.44 8.07
N CYS A 143 -1.92 -1.38 7.19
CA CYS A 143 -1.08 -0.20 7.06
C CYS A 143 -0.52 -0.06 5.64
N PHE A 144 -0.18 1.17 5.28
CA PHE A 144 0.45 1.44 4.01
C PHE A 144 1.97 1.20 4.07
N ILE A 145 2.54 0.94 2.90
CA ILE A 145 3.97 1.02 2.63
C ILE A 145 4.15 1.98 1.46
N GLU A 146 5.01 2.98 1.61
CA GLU A 146 5.30 3.98 0.59
C GLU A 146 6.81 4.12 0.39
N CYS A 147 7.25 4.13 -0.86
CA CYS A 147 8.65 4.42 -1.21
C CYS A 147 8.94 5.92 -1.13
N LEU A 148 10.13 6.31 -0.69
CA LEU A 148 10.55 7.72 -0.68
C LEU A 148 10.42 8.39 -2.06
N ALA A 149 10.62 7.64 -3.13
CA ALA A 149 10.48 8.11 -4.51
C ALA A 149 9.03 8.38 -4.95
N ASN A 150 8.03 8.09 -4.10
CA ASN A 150 6.63 8.38 -4.34
C ASN A 150 6.33 9.86 -4.16
N ARG A 151 6.54 10.67 -5.18
CA ARG A 151 6.54 12.13 -5.07
C ARG A 151 6.02 12.80 -6.33
N PRO A 152 5.49 14.03 -6.20
CA PRO A 152 5.24 14.88 -7.34
C PRO A 152 6.53 15.08 -8.16
N ILE A 153 6.43 14.92 -9.47
CA ILE A 153 7.54 15.14 -10.40
C ILE A 153 7.04 16.10 -11.48
N PRO A 154 7.80 17.18 -11.79
CA PRO A 154 7.40 18.13 -12.83
C PRO A 154 7.20 17.46 -14.20
N GLY A 155 6.27 18.03 -15.00
CA GLY A 155 6.00 17.63 -16.38
C GLY A 155 4.51 17.42 -16.64
N GLU A 156 3.96 18.19 -17.58
CA GLU A 156 2.51 18.22 -17.89
C GLU A 156 1.92 16.86 -18.28
N GLY A 157 2.71 16.00 -18.96
CA GLY A 157 2.28 14.67 -19.40
C GLY A 157 2.30 13.59 -18.29
N ARG A 158 2.70 13.92 -17.07
CA ARG A 158 2.77 12.96 -15.98
C ARG A 158 1.39 12.61 -15.44
N THR A 159 1.12 11.31 -15.34
CA THR A 159 -0.11 10.78 -14.76
C THR A 159 -0.05 10.71 -13.24
N LEU A 160 -1.22 10.52 -12.61
CA LEU A 160 -1.31 10.23 -11.19
C LEU A 160 -0.38 9.08 -10.77
N ASP A 161 -0.47 7.95 -11.46
CA ASP A 161 0.24 6.72 -11.07
C ASP A 161 1.76 6.87 -11.24
N GLN A 162 2.22 7.61 -12.25
CA GLN A 162 3.64 7.89 -12.46
C GLN A 162 4.25 8.77 -11.35
N ASN A 163 3.45 9.59 -10.69
CA ASN A 163 3.89 10.43 -9.58
C ASN A 163 3.69 9.74 -8.22
N HIS A 164 2.60 9.00 -8.06
CA HIS A 164 2.15 8.55 -6.75
C HIS A 164 1.90 7.04 -6.64
N GLY A 165 2.23 6.24 -7.65
CA GLY A 165 1.97 4.80 -7.67
C GLY A 165 2.95 3.94 -6.86
N LEU A 166 3.97 4.52 -6.22
CA LEU A 166 4.89 3.77 -5.35
C LEU A 166 4.38 3.66 -3.91
N ILE A 167 3.11 3.35 -3.77
CA ILE A 167 2.42 3.12 -2.49
C ILE A 167 1.47 1.93 -2.61
N GLY A 168 1.23 1.25 -1.50
CA GLY A 168 0.20 0.24 -1.36
C GLY A 168 -0.19 0.08 0.10
N CYS A 169 -1.46 -0.20 0.36
CA CYS A 169 -1.99 -0.48 1.70
C CYS A 169 -2.50 -1.91 1.75
N SER A 170 -2.10 -2.66 2.75
CA SER A 170 -2.47 -4.06 2.90
C SER A 170 -2.75 -4.40 4.35
N GLU A 171 -3.53 -5.45 4.58
CA GLU A 171 -3.54 -6.14 5.86
C GLU A 171 -2.30 -7.04 5.93
N TRP A 172 -1.44 -6.78 6.89
CA TRP A 172 -0.22 -7.55 7.13
C TRP A 172 -0.39 -8.44 8.35
N THR A 173 -0.14 -9.74 8.19
CA THR A 173 -0.25 -10.73 9.25
C THR A 173 1.12 -11.33 9.57
N GLY A 174 1.45 -11.38 10.86
CA GLY A 174 2.73 -11.94 11.32
C GLY A 174 2.91 -11.89 12.82
N VAL A 175 4.11 -12.18 13.27
CA VAL A 175 4.49 -12.17 14.70
C VAL A 175 4.94 -10.76 15.08
N PRO A 176 4.44 -10.17 16.19
CA PRO A 176 5.01 -8.92 16.72
C PRO A 176 6.51 -9.11 16.98
N LEU A 177 7.35 -8.22 16.46
CA LEU A 177 8.79 -8.29 16.70
C LEU A 177 9.10 -8.18 18.19
N SER A 178 8.31 -7.41 18.94
CA SER A 178 8.43 -7.30 20.40
C SER A 178 8.34 -8.65 21.14
N LEU A 179 7.53 -9.59 20.64
CA LEU A 179 7.44 -10.94 21.22
C LEU A 179 8.76 -11.68 21.06
N LEU A 180 9.32 -11.66 19.85
CA LEU A 180 10.58 -12.35 19.54
C LEU A 180 11.77 -11.74 20.29
N LEU A 181 11.80 -10.41 20.41
CA LEU A 181 12.85 -9.70 21.15
C LEU A 181 12.76 -9.94 22.67
N LYS A 182 11.55 -10.00 23.23
CA LYS A 182 11.36 -10.37 24.64
C LYS A 182 11.83 -11.79 24.91
N GLU A 183 11.53 -12.73 24.01
CA GLU A 183 11.99 -14.11 24.15
C GLU A 183 13.52 -14.23 24.06
N ALA A 184 14.15 -13.43 23.18
CA ALA A 184 15.61 -13.39 23.08
C ALA A 184 16.29 -12.74 24.30
N GLY A 185 15.57 -11.92 25.07
CA GLY A 185 16.10 -11.14 26.20
C GLY A 185 17.00 -10.01 25.74
N VAL A 186 16.41 -8.85 25.44
CA VAL A 186 17.17 -7.65 25.01
C VAL A 186 18.02 -7.15 26.18
N LYS A 187 19.34 -6.99 25.95
CA LYS A 187 20.29 -6.52 26.96
C LYS A 187 20.18 -5.02 27.19
N GLU A 188 20.60 -4.61 28.38
CA GLU A 188 20.79 -3.20 28.71
C GLU A 188 21.77 -2.52 27.72
N GLY A 189 21.52 -1.24 27.40
CA GLY A 189 22.29 -0.49 26.42
C GLY A 189 21.86 -0.71 24.96
N ALA A 190 21.01 -1.70 24.66
CA ALA A 190 20.47 -1.88 23.33
C ALA A 190 19.48 -0.74 22.98
N SER A 191 19.64 -0.14 21.80
CA SER A 191 18.82 0.99 21.36
C SER A 191 18.40 0.93 19.89
N TRP A 192 18.97 0.00 19.12
CA TRP A 192 18.73 -0.17 17.70
C TRP A 192 18.49 -1.60 17.30
N VAL A 193 17.76 -1.77 16.20
CA VAL A 193 17.52 -3.06 15.53
C VAL A 193 17.96 -2.93 14.08
N ILE A 194 18.66 -3.91 13.56
CA ILE A 194 19.02 -4.04 12.15
C ILE A 194 18.27 -5.24 11.58
N GLY A 195 17.49 -5.03 10.52
CA GLY A 195 16.91 -6.10 9.70
C GLY A 195 17.77 -6.32 8.46
N GLU A 196 18.10 -7.58 8.14
CA GLU A 196 18.90 -7.93 6.96
C GLU A 196 18.16 -8.88 6.02
N SER A 197 18.28 -8.62 4.73
CA SER A 197 17.65 -9.34 3.62
C SER A 197 18.51 -10.49 3.10
N LEU A 198 17.85 -11.53 2.54
CA LEU A 198 18.50 -12.56 1.70
C LEU A 198 18.75 -12.12 0.27
N GLY A 199 18.19 -10.97 -0.16
CA GLY A 199 18.36 -10.46 -1.52
C GLY A 199 19.83 -10.29 -1.92
N MET A 200 20.13 -10.28 -3.20
CA MET A 200 21.51 -10.18 -3.74
C MET A 200 22.22 -8.93 -3.26
N THR A 201 21.49 -7.81 -3.14
CA THR A 201 22.03 -6.54 -2.62
C THR A 201 22.21 -6.53 -1.10
N LYS A 202 21.83 -7.63 -0.41
CA LYS A 202 21.95 -7.80 1.06
C LYS A 202 21.54 -6.54 1.82
N GLN A 203 20.36 -6.03 1.50
CA GLN A 203 19.87 -4.81 2.13
C GLN A 203 19.77 -4.98 3.64
N ALA A 204 20.47 -4.13 4.37
CA ALA A 204 20.38 -4.03 5.82
C ALA A 204 19.88 -2.64 6.18
N ARG A 205 18.94 -2.54 7.12
CA ARG A 205 18.35 -1.29 7.60
C ARG A 205 18.25 -1.29 9.10
N SER A 206 18.65 -0.16 9.70
CA SER A 206 18.53 0.03 11.14
C SER A 206 17.38 0.97 11.50
N PHE A 207 16.69 0.65 12.57
CA PHE A 207 15.62 1.46 13.13
C PHE A 207 15.61 1.39 14.66
N PRO A 208 15.01 2.37 15.36
CA PRO A 208 15.01 2.39 16.82
C PRO A 208 14.37 1.16 17.44
N LEU A 209 15.00 0.63 18.49
CA LEU A 209 14.46 -0.49 19.28
C LEU A 209 13.06 -0.17 19.85
N ALA A 210 12.82 1.08 20.22
CA ALA A 210 11.50 1.52 20.68
C ALA A 210 10.39 1.23 19.64
N LYS A 211 10.66 1.48 18.35
CA LYS A 211 9.73 1.17 17.25
C LYS A 211 9.58 -0.34 17.04
N ALA A 212 10.67 -1.09 17.18
CA ALA A 212 10.62 -2.56 17.12
C ALA A 212 9.73 -3.16 18.23
N MET A 213 9.75 -2.55 19.41
CA MET A 213 8.96 -2.99 20.57
C MET A 213 7.51 -2.50 20.52
N LEU A 214 7.21 -1.44 19.76
CA LEU A 214 5.88 -0.82 19.73
C LEU A 214 4.92 -1.58 18.81
N ASP A 215 5.24 -1.66 17.51
CA ASP A 215 4.26 -2.06 16.50
C ASP A 215 4.84 -2.77 15.26
N THR A 216 6.15 -3.05 15.24
CA THR A 216 6.80 -3.74 14.12
C THR A 216 6.35 -5.20 14.03
N ILE A 217 6.08 -5.67 12.82
CA ILE A 217 5.60 -7.02 12.53
C ILE A 217 6.65 -7.78 11.69
N VAL A 218 6.95 -8.99 12.07
CA VAL A 218 7.64 -9.99 11.23
C VAL A 218 6.55 -10.71 10.43
N ALA A 219 6.24 -10.18 9.23
CA ALA A 219 5.06 -10.54 8.46
C ALA A 219 5.33 -11.68 7.48
N TYR A 220 4.42 -12.65 7.44
CA TYR A 220 4.37 -13.78 6.51
C TYR A 220 3.08 -13.83 5.69
N GLY A 221 2.09 -12.99 6.02
CA GLY A 221 0.80 -12.86 5.32
C GLY A 221 0.54 -11.43 4.83
N GLN A 222 -0.16 -11.31 3.70
CA GLN A 222 -0.58 -10.06 3.08
C GLN A 222 -1.97 -10.26 2.48
N ASN A 223 -2.99 -9.51 2.95
CA ASN A 223 -4.37 -9.61 2.46
C ASN A 223 -4.90 -11.05 2.47
N SER A 224 -4.75 -11.73 3.61
CA SER A 224 -5.20 -13.12 3.86
C SER A 224 -4.52 -14.19 2.99
N GLU A 225 -3.44 -13.86 2.27
CA GLU A 225 -2.62 -14.83 1.51
C GLU A 225 -1.15 -14.77 1.97
N PRO A 226 -0.31 -15.77 1.64
CA PRO A 226 1.14 -15.64 1.83
C PRO A 226 1.68 -14.40 1.10
N VAL A 227 2.65 -13.72 1.70
CA VAL A 227 3.34 -12.59 1.06
C VAL A 227 3.83 -13.01 -0.32
N ARG A 228 3.59 -12.20 -1.35
CA ARG A 228 4.04 -12.53 -2.72
C ARG A 228 5.56 -12.37 -2.87
N PRO A 229 6.21 -13.11 -3.81
CA PRO A 229 7.67 -13.09 -3.97
C PRO A 229 8.27 -11.68 -4.04
N HIS A 230 7.74 -10.80 -4.89
CA HIS A 230 8.21 -9.41 -5.02
C HIS A 230 7.94 -8.54 -3.79
N ASN A 231 6.98 -8.95 -2.96
CA ASN A 231 6.63 -8.25 -1.73
C ASN A 231 7.38 -8.79 -0.50
N GLY A 232 8.24 -9.83 -0.66
CA GLY A 232 9.16 -10.30 0.38
C GLY A 232 8.90 -11.71 0.92
N TYR A 233 8.27 -12.62 0.13
CA TYR A 233 8.07 -14.03 0.53
C TYR A 233 9.39 -14.71 0.91
N PRO A 234 9.45 -15.56 1.95
CA PRO A 234 8.34 -15.95 2.82
C PRO A 234 8.15 -15.05 4.04
N LEU A 235 9.08 -14.10 4.30
CA LEU A 235 9.13 -13.30 5.51
C LEU A 235 9.65 -11.90 5.23
N ARG A 236 9.01 -10.89 5.83
CA ARG A 236 9.45 -9.50 5.73
C ARG A 236 9.23 -8.73 7.02
N LEU A 237 9.94 -7.60 7.19
CA LEU A 237 9.55 -6.59 8.16
C LEU A 237 8.42 -5.72 7.63
N VAL A 238 7.49 -5.38 8.51
CA VAL A 238 6.50 -4.31 8.34
C VAL A 238 6.62 -3.39 9.54
N ILE A 239 6.99 -2.15 9.28
CA ILE A 239 7.19 -1.09 10.28
C ILE A 239 6.17 0.00 9.97
N PRO A 240 4.98 0.00 10.60
CA PRO A 240 3.90 0.89 10.25
C PRO A 240 4.30 2.36 10.31
N GLY A 241 3.92 3.15 9.29
CA GLY A 241 4.23 4.58 9.19
C GLY A 241 5.64 4.94 8.76
N PHE A 242 6.57 3.97 8.74
CA PHE A 242 7.95 4.21 8.31
C PHE A 242 8.08 4.09 6.78
N GLU A 243 9.03 4.81 6.24
CA GLU A 243 9.37 4.83 4.82
C GLU A 243 9.74 3.43 4.29
N GLY A 244 9.38 3.17 3.02
CA GLY A 244 9.44 1.86 2.38
C GLY A 244 10.80 1.16 2.45
N LYS A 245 11.92 1.90 2.47
CA LYS A 245 13.26 1.31 2.55
C LYS A 245 13.52 0.54 3.85
N PHE A 246 12.80 0.87 4.94
CA PHE A 246 12.94 0.16 6.23
C PHE A 246 12.13 -1.14 6.27
N GLN A 247 11.23 -1.34 5.31
CA GLN A 247 10.34 -2.49 5.19
C GLN A 247 11.08 -3.69 4.57
N VAL A 248 12.12 -4.22 5.24
CA VAL A 248 13.04 -5.21 4.70
C VAL A 248 12.32 -6.46 4.20
N LYS A 249 12.46 -6.76 2.91
CA LYS A 249 11.92 -7.96 2.23
C LYS A 249 12.88 -9.15 2.39
N TRP A 250 12.36 -10.37 2.27
CA TRP A 250 13.17 -11.61 2.34
C TRP A 250 14.04 -11.64 3.60
N LEU A 251 13.41 -11.33 4.72
CA LEU A 251 14.08 -11.15 5.99
C LEU A 251 14.73 -12.46 6.47
N LYS A 252 16.03 -12.43 6.71
CA LYS A 252 16.80 -13.58 7.25
C LYS A 252 17.32 -13.36 8.65
N GLU A 253 17.55 -12.11 9.04
CA GLU A 253 18.29 -11.78 10.26
C GLU A 253 17.79 -10.49 10.89
N ILE A 254 17.75 -10.51 12.22
CA ILE A 254 17.50 -9.34 13.07
C ILE A 254 18.63 -9.27 14.09
N LYS A 255 19.37 -8.15 14.06
CA LYS A 255 20.47 -7.90 15.00
C LYS A 255 20.12 -6.73 15.90
N VAL A 256 20.22 -6.94 17.21
CA VAL A 256 20.05 -5.90 18.23
C VAL A 256 21.39 -5.25 18.53
N THR A 257 21.44 -3.90 18.56
CA THR A 257 22.70 -3.15 18.74
C THR A 257 22.49 -1.90 19.61
N ASP A 258 23.60 -1.29 20.03
CA ASP A 258 23.66 -0.04 20.79
C ASP A 258 23.72 1.21 19.91
N ARG A 259 23.90 1.04 18.61
CA ARG A 259 24.05 2.13 17.63
C ARG A 259 23.49 1.73 16.27
N PRO A 260 23.12 2.71 15.41
CA PRO A 260 22.63 2.43 14.07
C PRO A 260 23.75 1.87 13.18
N TYR A 261 23.36 1.02 12.24
CA TYR A 261 24.20 0.62 11.13
C TYR A 261 23.93 1.56 9.96
N VAL A 262 24.98 2.19 9.44
CA VAL A 262 24.89 3.07 8.27
C VAL A 262 25.22 2.28 7.03
N SER A 263 24.18 1.82 6.32
CA SER A 263 24.34 1.14 5.03
C SER A 263 24.69 2.13 3.91
N TYR A 264 25.14 1.60 2.76
CA TYR A 264 25.45 2.43 1.58
C TYR A 264 24.34 3.44 1.24
N TRP A 265 23.07 3.00 1.28
CA TRP A 265 21.91 3.84 0.96
C TRP A 265 21.55 4.86 2.06
N GLU A 266 22.13 4.73 3.23
CA GLU A 266 21.85 5.60 4.38
C GLU A 266 22.94 6.65 4.61
N GLN A 267 24.12 6.52 3.98
CA GLN A 267 25.26 7.42 4.23
C GLN A 267 24.90 8.90 4.07
N GLY A 268 24.16 9.27 3.04
CA GLY A 268 23.71 10.65 2.84
C GLY A 268 22.57 11.10 3.77
N SER A 269 21.77 10.17 4.25
CA SER A 269 20.56 10.46 5.05
C SER A 269 20.86 10.56 6.54
N PHE A 270 21.86 9.84 7.05
CA PHE A 270 22.15 9.77 8.48
C PHE A 270 22.75 11.06 9.01
N THR A 271 23.65 11.69 8.26
CA THR A 271 24.33 12.93 8.66
C THR A 271 23.40 14.13 8.77
N ARG A 272 22.22 14.09 8.14
CA ARG A 272 21.23 15.18 8.20
C ARG A 272 20.12 14.94 9.23
N ARG A 273 19.92 13.70 9.70
CA ARG A 273 18.88 13.37 10.69
C ARG A 273 19.10 14.07 12.04
N GLU A 274 20.34 14.24 12.44
CA GLU A 274 20.69 14.97 13.66
C GLU A 274 20.40 16.47 13.56
N GLN A 275 20.20 16.99 12.34
CA GLN A 275 19.95 18.40 12.06
C GLN A 275 18.49 18.74 11.77
N THR A 276 17.61 17.74 11.63
CA THR A 276 16.18 18.01 11.36
C THR A 276 15.40 18.16 12.67
N PRO A 277 14.64 19.26 12.84
CA PRO A 277 13.91 19.54 14.09
C PRO A 277 12.85 18.50 14.48
N LEU A 278 12.38 17.67 13.55
CA LEU A 278 11.29 16.70 13.75
C LEU A 278 11.75 15.30 14.16
N GLY A 279 13.06 15.04 14.32
CA GLY A 279 13.57 13.79 14.93
C GLY A 279 13.22 12.49 14.23
N SER A 280 12.43 12.46 13.17
CA SER A 280 11.99 11.21 12.55
C SER A 280 11.98 11.24 11.02
N TYR A 281 13.15 11.18 10.42
CA TYR A 281 13.30 10.91 8.99
C TYR A 281 12.67 9.55 8.57
N TRP A 282 12.38 8.68 9.52
CA TRP A 282 11.80 7.36 9.28
C TRP A 282 10.30 7.40 9.04
N GLU A 283 9.62 8.26 9.78
CA GLU A 283 8.17 8.42 9.71
C GLU A 283 7.79 9.31 8.52
N LEU A 284 6.82 8.85 7.74
CA LEU A 284 6.28 9.62 6.63
C LEU A 284 5.25 10.62 7.14
N GLY A 285 5.40 11.89 6.82
CA GLY A 285 4.43 12.92 7.14
C GLY A 285 3.10 12.76 6.40
N PRO A 286 2.09 13.56 6.78
CA PRO A 286 0.79 13.54 6.13
C PRO A 286 0.89 13.84 4.64
N LYS A 287 0.10 13.12 3.84
CA LYS A 287 0.05 13.25 2.40
C LYS A 287 -1.35 12.94 1.88
N SER A 288 -1.78 13.67 0.87
CA SER A 288 -3.00 13.40 0.12
C SER A 288 -2.77 13.56 -1.36
N VAL A 289 -3.51 12.80 -2.14
CA VAL A 289 -3.52 12.89 -3.61
C VAL A 289 -4.96 12.79 -4.12
N ILE A 290 -5.32 13.65 -5.07
CA ILE A 290 -6.57 13.53 -5.80
C ILE A 290 -6.38 12.42 -6.83
N THR A 291 -7.26 11.40 -6.79
CA THR A 291 -7.25 10.28 -7.73
C THR A 291 -8.21 10.46 -8.89
N PHE A 292 -9.20 11.33 -8.73
CA PHE A 292 -10.09 11.79 -9.80
C PHE A 292 -10.67 13.18 -9.46
N PRO A 293 -10.65 14.14 -10.42
CA PRO A 293 -9.90 14.09 -11.67
C PRO A 293 -8.41 14.39 -11.42
N ALA A 294 -7.52 13.63 -12.07
CA ALA A 294 -6.08 13.70 -11.89
C ALA A 294 -5.33 13.62 -13.23
N GLY A 295 -4.02 13.81 -13.20
CA GLY A 295 -3.18 13.82 -14.39
C GLY A 295 -3.35 12.60 -15.29
N GLY A 296 -3.52 12.83 -16.58
CA GLY A 296 -3.82 11.82 -17.59
C GLY A 296 -5.30 11.51 -17.80
N GLN A 297 -6.19 12.08 -16.99
CA GLN A 297 -7.65 11.88 -17.09
C GLN A 297 -8.34 13.06 -17.78
N ARG A 298 -9.63 12.90 -18.04
CA ARG A 298 -10.46 13.92 -18.67
C ARG A 298 -11.87 13.94 -18.09
N LEU A 299 -12.40 15.11 -17.82
CA LEU A 299 -13.80 15.32 -17.47
C LEU A 299 -14.70 15.14 -18.69
N SER A 300 -15.84 14.49 -18.51
CA SER A 300 -16.78 14.20 -19.61
C SER A 300 -17.61 15.40 -20.07
N GLY A 301 -17.66 16.48 -19.26
CA GLY A 301 -18.44 17.69 -19.56
C GLY A 301 -18.55 18.58 -18.32
N HIS A 302 -19.21 19.71 -18.49
CA HIS A 302 -19.51 20.64 -17.39
C HIS A 302 -20.54 20.04 -16.44
N GLY A 303 -20.64 20.62 -15.25
CA GLY A 303 -21.63 20.27 -14.24
C GLY A 303 -21.04 19.52 -13.06
N HIS A 304 -21.82 18.65 -12.45
CA HIS A 304 -21.46 17.98 -11.21
C HIS A 304 -20.42 16.88 -11.40
N HIS A 305 -19.35 16.99 -10.64
CA HIS A 305 -18.29 15.97 -10.49
C HIS A 305 -18.05 15.72 -9.02
N SER A 306 -17.45 14.58 -8.70
CA SER A 306 -16.90 14.30 -7.38
C SER A 306 -15.39 14.29 -7.46
N ILE A 307 -14.73 15.22 -6.77
CA ILE A 307 -13.29 15.12 -6.55
C ILE A 307 -13.08 14.03 -5.50
N VAL A 308 -12.35 12.97 -5.85
CA VAL A 308 -12.04 11.88 -4.94
C VAL A 308 -10.54 11.68 -4.81
N GLY A 309 -10.10 11.15 -3.67
CA GLY A 309 -8.69 10.93 -3.44
C GLY A 309 -8.39 10.01 -2.29
N LEU A 310 -7.09 9.89 -2.02
CA LEU A 310 -6.51 9.11 -0.94
C LEU A 310 -5.65 10.02 -0.08
N ALA A 311 -5.66 9.78 1.23
CA ALA A 311 -4.82 10.47 2.19
C ALA A 311 -4.24 9.46 3.20
N TRP A 312 -3.07 9.77 3.77
CA TRP A 312 -2.39 8.93 4.75
C TRP A 312 -1.37 9.72 5.54
N SER A 313 -0.95 9.20 6.69
CA SER A 313 0.18 9.69 7.46
C SER A 313 0.88 8.56 8.20
N GLY A 314 2.20 8.59 8.27
CA GLY A 314 2.97 7.74 9.17
C GLY A 314 2.81 8.13 10.63
N GLY A 315 2.41 9.37 10.90
CA GLY A 315 2.15 9.91 12.24
C GLY A 315 0.88 9.39 12.90
N GLY A 316 -0.03 8.74 12.14
CA GLY A 316 -1.28 8.21 12.70
C GLY A 316 -2.44 8.23 11.72
N ALA A 317 -3.66 8.45 12.23
CA ALA A 317 -4.86 8.53 11.42
C ALA A 317 -4.99 9.91 10.72
N VAL A 318 -5.62 9.91 9.55
CA VAL A 318 -6.00 11.15 8.87
C VAL A 318 -7.14 11.81 9.65
N ARG A 319 -6.94 13.04 10.09
CA ARG A 319 -7.95 13.81 10.82
C ARG A 319 -8.81 14.65 9.89
N ARG A 320 -8.21 15.23 8.86
CA ARG A 320 -8.85 16.19 7.94
C ARG A 320 -8.20 16.16 6.58
N VAL A 321 -9.00 16.31 5.55
CA VAL A 321 -8.53 16.62 4.21
C VAL A 321 -9.29 17.83 3.71
N GLU A 322 -8.56 18.79 3.15
CA GLU A 322 -9.12 19.97 2.52
C GLU A 322 -8.77 19.95 1.03
N VAL A 323 -9.70 20.37 0.22
CA VAL A 323 -9.54 20.46 -1.25
C VAL A 323 -9.75 21.90 -1.70
N SER A 324 -8.83 22.37 -2.54
CA SER A 324 -8.94 23.62 -3.27
C SER A 324 -9.20 23.33 -4.73
N THR A 325 -10.04 24.15 -5.38
CA THR A 325 -10.31 24.11 -6.82
C THR A 325 -9.78 25.35 -7.56
N ASP A 326 -9.12 26.24 -6.83
CA ASP A 326 -8.65 27.55 -7.31
C ASP A 326 -7.15 27.82 -7.06
N GLY A 327 -6.36 26.75 -6.95
CA GLY A 327 -4.90 26.85 -6.77
C GLY A 327 -4.47 27.21 -5.35
N GLY A 328 -5.24 26.82 -4.35
CA GLY A 328 -4.89 27.01 -2.94
C GLY A 328 -5.36 28.33 -2.35
N ARG A 329 -6.15 29.13 -3.06
CA ARG A 329 -6.70 30.39 -2.55
C ARG A 329 -7.83 30.17 -1.55
N ASN A 330 -8.70 29.21 -1.83
CA ASN A 330 -9.77 28.77 -0.93
C ASN A 330 -9.72 27.27 -0.73
N TRP A 331 -10.04 26.82 0.49
CA TRP A 331 -10.01 25.42 0.88
C TRP A 331 -11.36 25.01 1.48
N ASN A 332 -11.86 23.85 1.07
CA ASN A 332 -13.10 23.26 1.55
C ASN A 332 -12.82 21.90 2.16
N ASP A 333 -13.49 21.60 3.28
CA ASP A 333 -13.38 20.30 3.91
C ASP A 333 -13.96 19.21 3.04
N ALA A 334 -13.16 18.19 2.75
CA ALA A 334 -13.61 16.99 2.08
C ALA A 334 -14.17 15.99 3.09
N GLN A 335 -15.18 15.24 2.65
CA GLN A 335 -15.75 14.17 3.46
C GLN A 335 -14.78 12.97 3.46
N LEU A 336 -14.34 12.56 4.65
CA LEU A 336 -13.60 11.31 4.82
C LEU A 336 -14.57 10.13 4.75
N GLN A 337 -14.13 9.03 4.12
CA GLN A 337 -14.89 7.78 4.05
C GLN A 337 -14.34 6.78 5.05
N GLU A 338 -15.23 6.22 5.87
CA GLU A 338 -14.87 5.13 6.78
C GLU A 338 -14.47 3.84 6.05
N PRO A 339 -13.55 3.03 6.60
CA PRO A 339 -12.88 3.27 7.89
C PRO A 339 -11.69 4.23 7.78
N VAL A 340 -11.49 5.06 8.81
CA VAL A 340 -10.29 5.89 9.00
C VAL A 340 -9.39 5.17 10.02
N LEU A 341 -8.25 4.66 9.56
CA LEU A 341 -7.34 3.85 10.37
C LEU A 341 -5.96 4.52 10.48
N PRO A 342 -5.26 4.39 11.61
CA PRO A 342 -3.91 4.89 11.76
C PRO A 342 -2.95 4.23 10.77
N MET A 343 -2.08 5.05 10.15
CA MET A 343 -1.03 4.59 9.22
C MET A 343 -1.58 3.75 8.04
N ALA A 344 -2.82 4.03 7.63
CA ALA A 344 -3.49 3.39 6.51
C ALA A 344 -4.01 4.42 5.50
N LEU A 345 -4.38 3.96 4.31
CA LEU A 345 -5.04 4.83 3.34
C LEU A 345 -6.45 5.20 3.83
N THR A 346 -6.80 6.46 3.68
CA THR A 346 -8.14 7.01 3.94
C THR A 346 -8.66 7.61 2.65
N ARG A 347 -9.87 7.25 2.24
CA ARG A 347 -10.53 7.86 1.08
C ARG A 347 -11.19 9.16 1.47
N PHE A 348 -11.18 10.13 0.56
CA PHE A 348 -11.93 11.38 0.72
C PHE A 348 -12.69 11.74 -0.56
N GLN A 349 -13.71 12.56 -0.41
CA GLN A 349 -14.48 13.10 -1.53
C GLN A 349 -14.96 14.51 -1.26
N LEU A 350 -15.05 15.32 -2.34
CA LEU A 350 -15.66 16.65 -2.33
C LEU A 350 -16.54 16.81 -3.56
N PRO A 351 -17.86 17.11 -3.43
CA PRO A 351 -18.68 17.51 -4.57
C PRO A 351 -18.15 18.81 -5.20
N TRP A 352 -18.04 18.83 -6.51
CA TRP A 352 -17.55 19.97 -7.27
C TRP A 352 -18.43 20.21 -8.50
N ASN A 353 -18.89 21.42 -8.68
CA ASN A 353 -19.61 21.83 -9.88
C ASN A 353 -18.66 22.60 -10.80
N TRP A 354 -18.19 21.91 -11.84
CA TRP A 354 -17.28 22.51 -12.82
C TRP A 354 -18.04 23.30 -13.87
N ASP A 355 -17.73 24.58 -14.01
CA ASP A 355 -18.36 25.52 -14.95
C ASP A 355 -17.76 25.47 -16.39
N GLY A 356 -16.70 24.69 -16.59
CA GLY A 356 -15.96 24.60 -17.86
C GLY A 356 -14.77 25.56 -17.96
N GLY A 357 -14.54 26.36 -16.94
CA GLY A 357 -13.36 27.22 -16.84
C GLY A 357 -12.08 26.43 -16.44
N GLU A 358 -10.93 27.08 -16.60
CA GLU A 358 -9.68 26.51 -16.04
C GLU A 358 -9.74 26.47 -14.52
N ALA A 359 -9.27 25.38 -13.93
CA ALA A 359 -9.21 25.19 -12.49
C ALA A 359 -7.87 24.54 -12.09
N VAL A 360 -7.40 24.81 -10.88
CA VAL A 360 -6.24 24.12 -10.29
C VAL A 360 -6.69 23.43 -9.02
N LEU A 361 -6.68 22.11 -9.07
CA LEU A 361 -7.12 21.23 -7.98
C LEU A 361 -5.92 20.87 -7.11
N GLN A 362 -6.09 20.98 -5.81
CA GLN A 362 -5.11 20.61 -4.78
C GLN A 362 -5.83 19.95 -3.61
N ALA A 363 -5.16 19.03 -2.94
CA ALA A 363 -5.60 18.51 -1.66
C ALA A 363 -4.49 18.62 -0.64
N ARG A 364 -4.84 18.85 0.63
CA ARG A 364 -3.91 18.80 1.76
C ARG A 364 -4.51 17.99 2.90
N CYS A 365 -3.65 17.18 3.52
CA CYS A 365 -3.98 16.31 4.62
C CYS A 365 -3.47 16.89 5.94
N THR A 366 -4.28 16.75 7.01
CA THR A 366 -3.86 16.96 8.39
C THR A 366 -4.08 15.65 9.14
N ASP A 367 -3.07 15.18 9.88
CA ASP A 367 -3.17 13.97 10.68
C ASP A 367 -3.66 14.22 12.12
N GLU A 368 -3.79 13.16 12.90
CA GLU A 368 -4.27 13.24 14.28
C GLU A 368 -3.31 13.95 15.23
N ARG A 369 -2.02 14.06 14.88
CA ARG A 369 -1.04 14.85 15.65
C ARG A 369 -1.14 16.34 15.37
N GLY A 370 -1.84 16.73 14.29
CA GLY A 370 -1.97 18.09 13.83
C GLY A 370 -0.90 18.49 12.79
N ASP A 371 -0.08 17.54 12.34
CA ASP A 371 0.86 17.78 11.25
C ASP A 371 0.11 17.96 9.93
N VAL A 372 0.52 18.98 9.17
CA VAL A 372 -0.13 19.36 7.90
C VAL A 372 0.78 19.05 6.73
N GLN A 373 0.20 18.54 5.65
CA GLN A 373 0.90 18.35 4.38
C GLN A 373 1.42 19.68 3.84
N PRO A 374 2.73 19.81 3.57
CA PRO A 374 3.34 21.08 3.18
C PRO A 374 3.04 21.45 1.73
N SER A 375 3.03 22.74 1.45
CA SER A 375 3.17 23.27 0.10
C SER A 375 4.55 22.93 -0.50
N ALA A 376 4.71 23.12 -1.81
CA ALA A 376 6.01 22.90 -2.45
C ALA A 376 7.11 23.83 -1.90
N SER A 377 6.77 25.06 -1.51
CA SER A 377 7.72 26.02 -0.92
C SER A 377 8.13 25.62 0.50
N GLU A 378 7.17 25.28 1.36
CA GLU A 378 7.45 24.82 2.73
C GLU A 378 8.28 23.52 2.73
N HIS A 379 7.93 22.60 1.81
CA HIS A 379 8.68 21.38 1.62
C HIS A 379 10.13 21.64 1.19
N ALA A 380 10.35 22.56 0.22
CA ALA A 380 11.68 22.92 -0.25
C ALA A 380 12.49 23.62 0.85
N GLU A 381 11.88 24.50 1.64
CA GLU A 381 12.52 25.17 2.78
C GLU A 381 12.98 24.15 3.83
N PHE A 382 12.12 23.19 4.18
CA PHE A 382 12.42 22.16 5.18
C PHE A 382 13.53 21.19 4.73
N TRP A 383 13.44 20.69 3.49
CA TRP A 383 14.35 19.65 2.99
C TRP A 383 15.61 20.21 2.32
N GLY A 384 15.62 21.48 1.90
CA GLY A 384 16.74 22.09 1.17
C GLY A 384 17.14 21.28 -0.07
N ASP A 385 18.42 20.96 -0.23
CA ASP A 385 18.93 20.17 -1.37
C ASP A 385 18.35 18.76 -1.49
N TRP A 386 17.66 18.25 -0.44
CA TRP A 386 17.00 16.96 -0.45
C TRP A 386 15.55 17.01 -0.91
N ALA A 387 14.98 18.22 -1.03
CA ALA A 387 13.60 18.38 -1.48
C ALA A 387 13.29 17.62 -2.77
N PRO A 388 14.16 17.54 -3.78
CA PRO A 388 13.90 16.75 -4.97
C PRO A 388 13.82 15.25 -4.75
N ALA A 389 14.30 14.72 -3.62
CA ALA A 389 14.33 13.29 -3.32
C ALA A 389 13.18 12.84 -2.39
N THR A 390 12.42 13.78 -1.81
CA THR A 390 11.34 13.53 -0.85
C THR A 390 9.99 13.95 -1.41
N GLY A 391 8.87 13.58 -0.83
CA GLY A 391 7.67 13.76 -1.58
C GLY A 391 6.31 13.82 -0.94
N ASN A 392 6.16 14.45 0.24
CA ASN A 392 4.82 14.68 0.76
C ASN A 392 4.21 16.06 0.44
N MET A 393 4.83 16.86 -0.42
CA MET A 393 4.29 18.16 -0.81
C MET A 393 2.97 18.02 -1.59
N ILE A 394 2.15 19.07 -1.53
CA ILE A 394 0.88 19.17 -2.24
C ILE A 394 1.10 19.04 -3.76
N GLN A 395 0.32 18.16 -4.40
CA GLN A 395 0.29 17.96 -5.85
C GLN A 395 -0.81 18.81 -6.48
N PRO A 396 -0.49 19.79 -7.35
CA PRO A 396 -1.49 20.51 -8.12
C PRO A 396 -1.85 19.80 -9.44
N TRP A 397 -3.15 19.76 -9.79
CA TRP A 397 -3.67 19.31 -11.08
C TRP A 397 -4.40 20.43 -11.76
N ARG A 398 -4.00 20.84 -12.97
CA ARG A 398 -4.70 21.83 -13.77
C ARG A 398 -5.74 21.16 -14.66
N VAL A 399 -6.98 21.59 -14.52
CA VAL A 399 -8.08 21.24 -15.43
C VAL A 399 -8.17 22.33 -16.49
N THR A 400 -8.02 21.93 -17.75
CA THR A 400 -8.16 22.86 -18.89
C THR A 400 -9.62 23.11 -19.21
N ASN A 401 -9.92 24.17 -19.95
CA ASN A 401 -11.28 24.46 -20.45
C ASN A 401 -11.87 23.37 -21.36
N ARG A 402 -11.06 22.40 -21.81
CA ARG A 402 -11.48 21.21 -22.56
C ARG A 402 -11.64 19.96 -21.67
N GLY A 403 -11.53 20.12 -20.35
CA GLY A 403 -11.65 19.06 -19.37
C GLY A 403 -10.45 18.13 -19.25
N GLN A 404 -9.35 18.38 -19.96
CA GLN A 404 -8.10 17.60 -19.75
C GLN A 404 -7.49 17.96 -18.40
N VAL A 405 -6.99 16.96 -17.70
CA VAL A 405 -6.29 17.15 -16.43
C VAL A 405 -4.80 16.87 -16.62
N ILE A 406 -3.99 17.85 -16.28
CA ILE A 406 -2.54 17.81 -16.47
C ILE A 406 -1.82 18.14 -15.17
N ASN A 407 -0.60 17.65 -15.04
CA ASN A 407 0.27 18.00 -13.93
C ASN A 407 0.64 19.49 -14.02
N ALA A 408 0.53 20.22 -12.91
CA ALA A 408 0.77 21.67 -12.82
C ALA A 408 2.00 22.02 -11.97
N LEU A 409 2.90 21.04 -11.76
CA LEU A 409 4.23 21.28 -11.19
C LEU A 409 5.22 21.67 -12.26
#